data_3ed828b8f2cf81264286e018437f71f3
#
_entry.id   3ed828b8f2cf81264286e018437f71f3
#
_cell.length_a   1.000
_cell.length_b   1.000
_cell.length_c   1.000
_cell.angle_alpha   90.00
_cell.angle_beta   90.00
_cell.angle_gamma   90.00
#
_symmetry.space_group_name_H-M   'P 1'
#
loop_
_entity.id
_entity.type
_entity.pdbx_description
1 polymer ?
#
loop_
_entity_poly.entity_id
_entity_poly.type
_entity_poly.pdbx_seq_one_letter_code
_entity_poly.pdbx_strand_id
1 'polypeptide(L)'
;MQKTTFKITKMDCPSEEQMIRMKLDELTNIQSMQFDIPNRLLDVFHTDTNDQIFQRLDSFTPTDSHGQEKKLLWQVLAINFFFFALELLTGFISNSMGLVADSLDMLADSIVYGLALFAVGGIPLRKQNIAKASGYFQLTLVVFGFIEVIRRFTGYGDIPTFQTMIIISVLALIGNATCLYLLQKSKSKEAHMQASMIFTSNDVIVNIGVIVAGGLVYLTTSKLPDLIIGTLVFVIVGRGAFKILQLSK
;
A
#
# COMPACT_ATOMS: atom_id res chain seq x y z
N MET A 1 4.20 38.44 -27.06
CA MET A 1 4.89 37.85 -25.90
C MET A 1 3.82 37.37 -24.95
N GLN A 2 3.76 36.05 -24.74
CA GLN A 2 2.78 35.44 -23.83
C GLN A 2 3.50 34.95 -22.60
N LYS A 3 2.87 35.05 -21.43
CA LYS A 3 3.36 34.53 -20.18
C LYS A 3 2.49 33.34 -19.79
N THR A 4 3.10 32.20 -19.54
CA THR A 4 2.42 31.03 -18.98
C THR A 4 3.07 30.62 -17.67
N THR A 5 2.26 30.48 -16.62
CA THR A 5 2.71 30.07 -15.30
C THR A 5 2.44 28.57 -15.11
N PHE A 6 3.48 27.80 -14.79
CA PHE A 6 3.40 26.38 -14.49
C PHE A 6 3.63 26.16 -13.00
N LYS A 7 2.79 25.32 -12.38
CA LYS A 7 3.03 24.86 -11.02
C LYS A 7 3.81 23.53 -11.09
N ILE A 8 5.05 23.53 -10.62
CA ILE A 8 5.96 22.40 -10.73
C ILE A 8 6.18 21.79 -9.36
N THR A 9 5.47 20.71 -9.06
CA THR A 9 5.48 20.09 -7.72
C THR A 9 6.81 19.50 -7.31
N LYS A 10 7.65 19.12 -8.27
CA LYS A 10 8.99 18.58 -8.03
C LYS A 10 10.10 19.65 -8.05
N MET A 11 9.78 20.91 -7.88
CA MET A 11 10.76 21.99 -7.84
C MET A 11 11.01 22.41 -6.38
N ASP A 12 11.84 21.63 -5.69
CA ASP A 12 12.15 21.83 -4.29
C ASP A 12 13.58 22.37 -4.04
N CYS A 13 14.43 22.31 -5.06
CA CYS A 13 15.83 22.72 -4.94
C CYS A 13 16.39 23.29 -6.25
N PRO A 14 17.52 24.01 -6.19
CA PRO A 14 18.18 24.59 -7.38
C PRO A 14 18.61 23.56 -8.44
N SER A 15 18.84 22.31 -8.05
CA SER A 15 19.19 21.24 -9.01
C SER A 15 18.03 20.91 -9.95
N GLU A 16 16.80 20.98 -9.46
CA GLU A 16 15.61 20.75 -10.27
C GLU A 16 15.32 21.92 -11.21
N GLU A 17 15.54 23.14 -10.75
CA GLU A 17 15.56 24.32 -11.63
C GLU A 17 16.52 24.13 -12.80
N GLN A 18 17.74 23.65 -12.55
CA GLN A 18 18.74 23.44 -13.57
C GLN A 18 18.34 22.34 -14.56
N MET A 19 17.71 21.25 -14.10
CA MET A 19 17.17 20.21 -14.97
C MET A 19 16.05 20.72 -15.86
N ILE A 20 15.16 21.55 -15.33
CA ILE A 20 14.06 22.16 -16.10
C ILE A 20 14.64 23.12 -17.15
N ARG A 21 15.64 23.95 -16.79
CA ARG A 21 16.33 24.82 -17.75
C ARG A 21 16.92 24.03 -18.90
N MET A 22 17.69 22.97 -18.62
CA MET A 22 18.29 22.13 -19.66
C MET A 22 17.25 21.50 -20.59
N LYS A 23 16.09 21.07 -20.09
CA LYS A 23 15.03 20.49 -20.91
C LYS A 23 14.32 21.48 -21.80
N LEU A 24 14.20 22.72 -21.36
CA LEU A 24 13.53 23.79 -22.09
C LEU A 24 14.49 24.58 -22.99
N ASP A 25 15.79 24.49 -22.81
CA ASP A 25 16.82 25.23 -23.55
C ASP A 25 16.87 24.86 -25.04
N GLU A 26 16.37 23.66 -25.37
CA GLU A 26 16.24 23.20 -26.77
C GLU A 26 15.06 23.86 -27.53
N LEU A 27 14.19 24.60 -26.82
CA LEU A 27 13.03 25.27 -27.41
C LEU A 27 13.35 26.71 -27.78
N THR A 28 13.42 26.99 -29.08
CA THR A 28 13.77 28.32 -29.62
C THR A 28 12.68 29.39 -29.44
N ASN A 29 11.47 29.00 -29.05
CA ASN A 29 10.33 29.88 -28.82
C ASN A 29 10.28 30.46 -27.40
N ILE A 30 11.18 30.08 -26.48
CA ILE A 30 11.26 30.58 -25.13
C ILE A 30 12.23 31.78 -25.08
N GLN A 31 11.76 32.89 -24.54
CA GLN A 31 12.56 34.11 -24.38
C GLN A 31 13.17 34.24 -22.99
N SER A 32 12.43 33.89 -21.95
CA SER A 32 12.93 33.91 -20.57
C SER A 32 12.14 32.98 -19.66
N MET A 33 12.76 32.57 -18.58
CA MET A 33 12.19 31.74 -17.54
C MET A 33 12.45 32.36 -16.16
N GLN A 34 11.42 32.49 -15.33
CA GLN A 34 11.51 32.94 -13.95
C GLN A 34 11.06 31.83 -13.02
N PHE A 35 11.89 31.45 -12.05
CA PHE A 35 11.63 30.39 -11.09
C PHE A 35 11.35 30.96 -9.70
N ASP A 36 10.24 30.54 -9.13
CA ASP A 36 9.88 30.78 -7.74
C ASP A 36 9.88 29.43 -7.01
N ILE A 37 11.06 29.00 -6.55
CA ILE A 37 11.28 27.71 -5.89
C ILE A 37 10.42 27.58 -4.61
N PRO A 38 10.34 28.59 -3.71
CA PRO A 38 9.50 28.51 -2.51
C PRO A 38 8.02 28.23 -2.80
N ASN A 39 7.48 28.85 -3.86
CA ASN A 39 6.09 28.66 -4.27
C ASN A 39 5.91 27.59 -5.33
N ARG A 40 7.01 26.99 -5.83
CA ARG A 40 7.02 25.97 -6.88
C ARG A 40 6.36 26.45 -8.18
N LEU A 41 6.61 27.69 -8.56
CA LEU A 41 6.08 28.29 -9.77
C LEU A 41 7.20 28.54 -10.78
N LEU A 42 6.90 28.25 -12.04
CA LEU A 42 7.74 28.60 -13.19
C LEU A 42 6.94 29.48 -14.14
N ASP A 43 7.39 30.69 -14.34
CA ASP A 43 6.87 31.60 -15.34
C ASP A 43 7.72 31.48 -16.61
N VAL A 44 7.11 31.07 -17.70
CA VAL A 44 7.76 30.97 -19.03
C VAL A 44 7.19 32.06 -19.94
N PHE A 45 8.10 32.87 -20.49
CA PHE A 45 7.78 33.90 -21.48
C PHE A 45 8.13 33.36 -22.87
N HIS A 46 7.15 33.26 -23.75
CA HIS A 46 7.28 32.61 -25.07
C HIS A 46 6.53 33.36 -26.16
N THR A 47 6.84 33.01 -27.43
CA THR A 47 6.28 33.68 -28.63
C THR A 47 5.26 32.85 -29.39
N ASP A 48 5.16 31.53 -29.10
CA ASP A 48 4.33 30.57 -29.85
C ASP A 48 3.47 29.72 -28.90
N THR A 49 2.78 28.70 -29.42
CA THR A 49 1.89 27.81 -28.67
C THR A 49 2.60 27.06 -27.52
N ASN A 50 1.87 26.86 -26.43
CA ASN A 50 2.39 26.24 -25.19
C ASN A 50 2.61 24.71 -25.30
N ASP A 51 2.14 24.04 -26.36
CA ASP A 51 2.04 22.57 -26.43
C ASP A 51 3.38 21.86 -26.25
N GLN A 52 4.46 22.40 -26.85
CA GLN A 52 5.80 21.83 -26.72
C GLN A 52 6.38 22.05 -25.31
N ILE A 53 6.07 23.19 -24.67
CA ILE A 53 6.49 23.49 -23.30
C ILE A 53 5.80 22.54 -22.33
N PHE A 54 4.48 22.31 -22.51
CA PHE A 54 3.73 21.34 -21.72
C PHE A 54 4.31 19.92 -21.84
N GLN A 55 4.59 19.45 -23.06
CA GLN A 55 5.16 18.12 -23.28
C GLN A 55 6.53 17.95 -22.60
N ARG A 56 7.39 18.97 -22.64
CA ARG A 56 8.71 18.92 -22.00
C ARG A 56 8.63 18.99 -20.49
N LEU A 57 7.64 19.72 -19.95
CA LEU A 57 7.41 19.85 -18.52
C LEU A 57 6.53 18.75 -17.94
N ASP A 58 5.96 17.85 -18.74
CA ASP A 58 5.03 16.80 -18.30
C ASP A 58 5.64 15.90 -17.20
N SER A 59 6.94 15.70 -17.21
CA SER A 59 7.64 14.94 -16.16
C SER A 59 7.86 15.73 -14.85
N PHE A 60 7.64 17.04 -14.83
CA PHE A 60 7.82 17.94 -13.68
C PHE A 60 6.52 18.58 -13.20
N THR A 61 5.52 18.70 -14.09
CA THR A 61 4.18 19.17 -13.72
C THR A 61 3.39 18.01 -13.10
N PRO A 62 2.47 18.26 -12.18
CA PRO A 62 1.51 17.25 -11.80
C PRO A 62 0.56 17.05 -13.00
N THR A 63 0.91 16.16 -13.90
CA THR A 63 -0.14 15.47 -14.65
C THR A 63 -1.08 14.87 -13.62
N ASP A 64 -2.33 14.63 -13.96
CA ASP A 64 -3.36 13.97 -13.12
C ASP A 64 -2.92 12.67 -12.41
N SER A 65 -1.67 12.24 -12.59
CA SER A 65 -1.06 11.07 -11.96
C SER A 65 -1.19 11.08 -10.44
N HIS A 66 -0.92 12.22 -9.75
CA HIS A 66 -1.06 12.26 -8.29
C HIS A 66 -2.52 12.14 -7.82
N GLY A 67 -3.46 12.70 -8.57
CA GLY A 67 -4.89 12.53 -8.31
C GLY A 67 -5.33 11.09 -8.56
N GLN A 68 -4.84 10.48 -9.62
CA GLN A 68 -5.12 9.09 -9.98
C GLN A 68 -4.46 8.10 -9.01
N GLU A 69 -3.19 8.31 -8.64
CA GLU A 69 -2.49 7.51 -7.63
C GLU A 69 -3.20 7.57 -6.28
N LYS A 70 -3.59 8.77 -5.84
CA LYS A 70 -4.34 8.97 -4.60
C LYS A 70 -5.69 8.24 -4.62
N LYS A 71 -6.43 8.33 -5.72
CA LYS A 71 -7.69 7.60 -5.90
C LYS A 71 -7.48 6.09 -5.87
N LEU A 72 -6.43 5.61 -6.53
CA LEU A 72 -6.06 4.19 -6.56
C LEU A 72 -5.70 3.68 -5.16
N LEU A 73 -4.85 4.39 -4.42
CA LEU A 73 -4.49 4.03 -3.04
C LEU A 73 -5.72 4.00 -2.12
N TRP A 74 -6.68 4.91 -2.29
CA TRP A 74 -7.95 4.87 -1.56
C TRP A 74 -8.78 3.64 -1.90
N GLN A 75 -8.82 3.22 -3.16
CA GLN A 75 -9.52 2.01 -3.57
C GLN A 75 -8.88 0.77 -2.97
N VAL A 76 -7.56 0.65 -3.06
CA VAL A 76 -6.80 -0.48 -2.48
C VAL A 76 -6.97 -0.53 -0.96
N LEU A 77 -6.87 0.61 -0.28
CA LEU A 77 -7.10 0.72 1.17
C LEU A 77 -8.52 0.27 1.54
N ALA A 78 -9.54 0.72 0.82
CA ALA A 78 -10.92 0.35 1.10
C ALA A 78 -11.17 -1.15 0.93
N ILE A 79 -10.58 -1.77 -0.11
CA ILE A 79 -10.69 -3.21 -0.36
C ILE A 79 -9.98 -3.99 0.76
N ASN A 80 -8.74 -3.63 1.11
CA ASN A 80 -8.00 -4.31 2.18
C ASN A 80 -8.72 -4.17 3.53
N PHE A 81 -9.21 -2.98 3.87
CA PHE A 81 -9.94 -2.78 5.13
C PHE A 81 -11.27 -3.55 5.17
N PHE A 82 -11.96 -3.66 4.04
CA PHE A 82 -13.17 -4.47 3.93
C PHE A 82 -12.85 -5.96 4.18
N PHE A 83 -11.83 -6.51 3.53
CA PHE A 83 -11.45 -7.90 3.71
C PHE A 83 -10.86 -8.15 5.11
N PHE A 84 -10.09 -7.22 5.67
CA PHE A 84 -9.69 -7.29 7.07
C PHE A 84 -10.90 -7.54 8.00
N ALA A 85 -11.95 -6.72 7.89
CA ALA A 85 -13.13 -6.86 8.72
C ALA A 85 -13.87 -8.19 8.46
N LEU A 86 -14.02 -8.57 7.20
CA LEU A 86 -14.70 -9.80 6.78
C LEU A 86 -13.96 -11.04 7.30
N GLU A 87 -12.64 -11.12 7.08
CA GLU A 87 -11.81 -12.25 7.48
C GLU A 87 -11.68 -12.36 9.00
N LEU A 88 -11.53 -11.23 9.69
CA LEU A 88 -11.47 -11.22 11.14
C LEU A 88 -12.76 -11.82 11.76
N LEU A 89 -13.92 -11.33 11.32
CA LEU A 89 -15.21 -11.82 11.79
C LEU A 89 -15.43 -13.30 11.45
N THR A 90 -15.20 -13.67 10.20
CA THR A 90 -15.39 -15.05 9.73
C THR A 90 -14.35 -16.00 10.31
N GLY A 91 -13.12 -15.55 10.55
CA GLY A 91 -12.05 -16.30 11.19
C GLY A 91 -12.40 -16.66 12.64
N PHE A 92 -12.97 -15.74 13.41
CA PHE A 92 -13.48 -16.03 14.74
C PHE A 92 -14.67 -16.98 14.72
N ILE A 93 -15.65 -16.76 13.84
CA ILE A 93 -16.84 -17.61 13.73
C ILE A 93 -16.49 -19.03 13.29
N SER A 94 -15.54 -19.17 12.36
CA SER A 94 -15.11 -20.47 11.82
C SER A 94 -14.01 -21.16 12.62
N ASN A 95 -13.54 -20.55 13.70
CA ASN A 95 -12.39 -21.02 14.48
C ASN A 95 -11.07 -21.16 13.65
N SER A 96 -10.89 -20.38 12.59
CA SER A 96 -9.70 -20.43 11.75
C SER A 96 -8.66 -19.40 12.17
N MET A 97 -7.48 -19.87 12.58
CA MET A 97 -6.34 -18.99 12.88
C MET A 97 -5.64 -18.50 11.61
N GLY A 98 -5.77 -19.23 10.50
CA GLY A 98 -5.29 -18.78 9.20
C GLY A 98 -6.02 -17.53 8.74
N LEU A 99 -7.37 -17.51 8.79
CA LEU A 99 -8.17 -16.31 8.46
C LEU A 99 -7.90 -15.15 9.41
N VAL A 100 -7.79 -15.41 10.73
CA VAL A 100 -7.47 -14.35 11.70
C VAL A 100 -6.09 -13.74 11.42
N ALA A 101 -5.09 -14.56 11.11
CA ALA A 101 -3.75 -14.08 10.83
C ALA A 101 -3.70 -13.29 9.50
N ASP A 102 -4.39 -13.75 8.46
CA ASP A 102 -4.53 -13.09 7.16
C ASP A 102 -5.23 -11.73 7.32
N SER A 103 -6.32 -11.66 8.10
CA SER A 103 -6.98 -10.38 8.40
C SER A 103 -6.03 -9.36 9.04
N LEU A 104 -5.13 -9.77 9.93
CA LEU A 104 -4.16 -8.86 10.55
C LEU A 104 -3.08 -8.39 9.56
N ASP A 105 -2.75 -9.17 8.54
CA ASP A 105 -1.89 -8.76 7.43
C ASP A 105 -2.57 -7.66 6.62
N MET A 106 -3.84 -7.84 6.25
CA MET A 106 -4.63 -6.82 5.55
C MET A 106 -4.82 -5.53 6.36
N LEU A 107 -4.92 -5.64 7.70
CA LEU A 107 -4.90 -4.46 8.57
C LEU A 107 -3.57 -3.72 8.48
N ALA A 108 -2.44 -4.46 8.50
CA ALA A 108 -1.11 -3.88 8.34
C ALA A 108 -0.98 -3.10 7.03
N ASP A 109 -1.42 -3.71 5.95
CA ASP A 109 -1.42 -3.11 4.62
C ASP A 109 -2.31 -1.88 4.56
N SER A 110 -3.52 -1.93 5.12
CA SER A 110 -4.39 -0.77 5.23
C SER A 110 -3.73 0.41 5.96
N ILE A 111 -2.95 0.12 7.01
CA ILE A 111 -2.19 1.14 7.72
C ILE A 111 -1.10 1.72 6.81
N VAL A 112 -0.36 0.89 6.08
CA VAL A 112 0.71 1.34 5.16
C VAL A 112 0.11 2.19 4.03
N TYR A 113 -1.00 1.78 3.43
CA TYR A 113 -1.69 2.56 2.41
C TYR A 113 -2.23 3.88 2.95
N GLY A 114 -2.79 3.87 4.17
CA GLY A 114 -3.20 5.08 4.87
C GLY A 114 -2.03 6.04 5.09
N LEU A 115 -0.88 5.54 5.55
CA LEU A 115 0.33 6.33 5.72
C LEU A 115 0.86 6.88 4.39
N ALA A 116 0.81 6.09 3.31
CA ALA A 116 1.18 6.54 1.97
C ALA A 116 0.26 7.69 1.48
N LEU A 117 -1.05 7.59 1.70
CA LEU A 117 -2.01 8.65 1.40
C LEU A 117 -1.76 9.94 2.20
N PHE A 118 -1.44 9.81 3.49
CA PHE A 118 -1.05 10.96 4.33
C PHE A 118 0.33 11.52 3.94
N ALA A 119 1.19 10.70 3.30
CA ALA A 119 2.52 11.14 2.83
C ALA A 119 2.42 12.16 1.71
N VAL A 120 1.40 12.10 0.89
CA VAL A 120 1.11 13.07 -0.15
C VAL A 120 0.56 14.36 0.49
N GLY A 121 1.45 15.23 1.02
CA GLY A 121 1.11 16.57 1.53
C GLY A 121 1.09 16.78 3.06
N GLY A 122 1.55 15.84 3.87
CA GLY A 122 1.49 15.94 5.34
C GLY A 122 2.81 16.23 6.06
N ILE A 123 2.73 16.73 7.29
CA ILE A 123 3.87 17.07 8.16
C ILE A 123 4.63 15.79 8.60
N PRO A 124 5.96 15.69 8.41
CA PRO A 124 6.75 14.46 8.67
C PRO A 124 6.60 13.89 10.09
N LEU A 125 6.58 14.75 11.11
CA LEU A 125 6.48 14.32 12.52
C LEU A 125 5.18 13.59 12.85
N ARG A 126 4.06 14.00 12.25
CA ARG A 126 2.75 13.36 12.44
C ARG A 126 2.71 11.95 11.86
N LYS A 127 3.40 11.76 10.74
CA LYS A 127 3.52 10.46 10.06
C LYS A 127 4.29 9.45 10.91
N GLN A 128 5.40 9.88 11.51
CA GLN A 128 6.22 9.03 12.39
C GLN A 128 5.43 8.56 13.60
N ASN A 129 4.67 9.44 14.26
CA ASN A 129 3.87 9.08 15.43
C ASN A 129 2.74 8.10 15.09
N ILE A 130 2.07 8.28 13.94
CA ILE A 130 1.03 7.35 13.47
C ILE A 130 1.66 6.00 13.14
N ALA A 131 2.79 5.97 12.45
CA ALA A 131 3.52 4.73 12.14
C ALA A 131 3.95 3.98 13.41
N LYS A 132 4.46 4.71 14.44
CA LYS A 132 4.79 4.12 15.75
C LYS A 132 3.59 3.48 16.41
N ALA A 133 2.50 4.25 16.55
CA ALA A 133 1.27 3.76 17.19
C ALA A 133 0.72 2.52 16.46
N SER A 134 0.69 2.56 15.13
CA SER A 134 0.23 1.45 14.30
C SER A 134 1.12 0.21 14.42
N GLY A 135 2.44 0.38 14.38
CA GLY A 135 3.37 -0.74 14.52
C GLY A 135 3.28 -1.41 15.91
N TYR A 136 3.16 -0.64 16.99
CA TYR A 136 2.96 -1.21 18.33
C TYR A 136 1.60 -1.88 18.48
N PHE A 137 0.54 -1.29 17.95
CA PHE A 137 -0.79 -1.89 17.95
C PHE A 137 -0.78 -3.24 17.23
N GLN A 138 -0.18 -3.30 16.05
CA GLN A 138 -0.06 -4.53 15.27
C GLN A 138 0.79 -5.60 15.98
N LEU A 139 1.93 -5.23 16.57
CA LEU A 139 2.71 -6.18 17.38
C LEU A 139 1.91 -6.74 18.55
N THR A 140 1.11 -5.92 19.21
CA THR A 140 0.23 -6.37 20.30
C THR A 140 -0.76 -7.42 19.78
N LEU A 141 -1.40 -7.18 18.64
CA LEU A 141 -2.32 -8.15 18.02
C LEU A 141 -1.61 -9.45 17.62
N VAL A 142 -0.42 -9.37 17.07
CA VAL A 142 0.40 -10.54 16.72
C VAL A 142 0.74 -11.37 17.96
N VAL A 143 1.12 -10.73 19.08
CA VAL A 143 1.41 -11.43 20.34
C VAL A 143 0.16 -12.16 20.84
N PHE A 144 -1.00 -11.52 20.85
CA PHE A 144 -2.27 -12.16 21.22
C PHE A 144 -2.60 -13.33 20.27
N GLY A 145 -2.39 -13.16 18.98
CA GLY A 145 -2.56 -14.21 17.98
C GLY A 145 -1.67 -15.43 18.26
N PHE A 146 -0.39 -15.21 18.54
CA PHE A 146 0.52 -16.30 18.92
C PHE A 146 0.10 -17.02 20.21
N ILE A 147 -0.32 -16.28 21.22
CA ILE A 147 -0.83 -16.90 22.48
C ILE A 147 -2.02 -17.80 22.16
N GLU A 148 -2.95 -17.34 21.34
CA GLU A 148 -4.14 -18.11 20.95
C GLU A 148 -3.75 -19.35 20.12
N VAL A 149 -2.83 -19.21 19.18
CA VAL A 149 -2.29 -20.36 18.39
C VAL A 149 -1.68 -21.40 19.34
N ILE A 150 -0.82 -20.99 20.28
CA ILE A 150 -0.20 -21.89 21.24
C ILE A 150 -1.30 -22.59 22.09
N ARG A 151 -2.28 -21.84 22.56
CA ARG A 151 -3.42 -22.39 23.31
C ARG A 151 -4.15 -23.46 22.49
N ARG A 152 -4.37 -23.24 21.21
CA ARG A 152 -5.02 -24.22 20.33
C ARG A 152 -4.16 -25.44 20.01
N PHE A 153 -2.85 -25.28 19.93
CA PHE A 153 -1.93 -26.44 19.83
C PHE A 153 -1.98 -27.34 21.06
N THR A 154 -2.21 -26.81 22.27
CA THR A 154 -2.35 -27.60 23.50
C THR A 154 -3.72 -28.30 23.65
N GLY A 155 -4.55 -28.31 22.62
CA GLY A 155 -5.81 -29.08 22.58
C GLY A 155 -7.06 -28.24 22.65
N TYR A 156 -6.98 -26.94 22.93
CA TYR A 156 -8.15 -26.05 22.96
C TYR A 156 -8.64 -25.69 21.54
N GLY A 157 -9.92 -25.32 21.46
CA GLY A 157 -10.58 -24.90 20.22
C GLY A 157 -11.00 -26.06 19.32
N ASP A 158 -12.02 -25.80 18.54
CA ASP A 158 -12.61 -26.76 17.60
C ASP A 158 -11.84 -26.82 16.29
N ILE A 159 -12.17 -27.84 15.46
CA ILE A 159 -11.68 -27.93 14.09
C ILE A 159 -12.31 -26.78 13.29
N PRO A 160 -11.52 -26.00 12.54
CA PRO A 160 -12.07 -24.88 11.77
C PRO A 160 -13.00 -25.34 10.66
N THR A 161 -13.97 -24.50 10.34
CA THR A 161 -14.92 -24.74 9.25
C THR A 161 -14.22 -24.52 7.90
N PHE A 162 -13.78 -25.59 7.27
CA PHE A 162 -12.99 -25.55 6.02
C PHE A 162 -13.71 -24.82 4.87
N GLN A 163 -15.04 -24.94 4.78
CA GLN A 163 -15.83 -24.24 3.75
C GLN A 163 -15.67 -22.73 3.89
N THR A 164 -15.77 -22.20 5.11
CA THR A 164 -15.60 -20.78 5.38
C THR A 164 -14.18 -20.34 5.04
N MET A 165 -13.16 -21.11 5.44
CA MET A 165 -11.76 -20.82 5.09
C MET A 165 -11.60 -20.68 3.57
N ILE A 166 -12.04 -21.68 2.79
CA ILE A 166 -11.86 -21.67 1.34
C ILE A 166 -12.66 -20.55 0.67
N ILE A 167 -13.94 -20.38 1.01
CA ILE A 167 -14.80 -19.38 0.37
C ILE A 167 -14.29 -17.97 0.64
N ILE A 168 -13.98 -17.65 1.89
CA ILE A 168 -13.54 -16.32 2.26
C ILE A 168 -12.16 -16.02 1.67
N SER A 169 -11.20 -16.95 1.75
CA SER A 169 -9.88 -16.73 1.15
C SER A 169 -9.90 -16.68 -0.38
N VAL A 170 -10.83 -17.35 -1.06
CA VAL A 170 -11.03 -17.19 -2.51
C VAL A 170 -11.56 -15.79 -2.83
N LEU A 171 -12.50 -15.28 -2.05
CA LEU A 171 -13.00 -13.91 -2.23
C LEU A 171 -11.90 -12.87 -1.97
N ALA A 172 -11.12 -13.04 -0.90
CA ALA A 172 -9.98 -12.18 -0.60
C ALA A 172 -8.89 -12.25 -1.68
N LEU A 173 -8.58 -13.44 -2.19
CA LEU A 173 -7.65 -13.64 -3.30
C LEU A 173 -8.09 -12.85 -4.55
N ILE A 174 -9.38 -12.87 -4.90
CA ILE A 174 -9.92 -12.09 -6.02
C ILE A 174 -9.76 -10.58 -5.74
N GLY A 175 -10.04 -10.15 -4.52
CA GLY A 175 -9.85 -8.75 -4.09
C GLY A 175 -8.39 -8.32 -4.22
N ASN A 176 -7.46 -9.09 -3.68
CA ASN A 176 -6.02 -8.81 -3.71
C ASN A 176 -5.44 -8.89 -5.12
N ALA A 177 -5.86 -9.87 -5.93
CA ALA A 177 -5.49 -9.94 -7.35
C ALA A 177 -5.99 -8.70 -8.12
N THR A 178 -7.18 -8.21 -7.81
CA THR A 178 -7.73 -6.98 -8.39
C THR A 178 -6.90 -5.76 -7.97
N CYS A 179 -6.56 -5.63 -6.68
CA CYS A 179 -5.69 -4.58 -6.17
C CYS A 179 -4.32 -4.60 -6.86
N LEU A 180 -3.71 -5.79 -6.95
CA LEU A 180 -2.42 -5.97 -7.61
C LEU A 180 -2.47 -5.56 -9.09
N TYR A 181 -3.51 -5.96 -9.81
CA TYR A 181 -3.71 -5.56 -11.20
C TYR A 181 -3.85 -4.04 -11.35
N LEU A 182 -4.64 -3.40 -10.49
CA LEU A 182 -4.82 -1.95 -10.49
C LEU A 182 -3.51 -1.21 -10.21
N LEU A 183 -2.74 -1.68 -9.23
CA LEU A 183 -1.43 -1.12 -8.88
C LEU A 183 -0.43 -1.26 -10.04
N GLN A 184 -0.37 -2.42 -10.69
CA GLN A 184 0.50 -2.67 -11.86
C GLN A 184 0.10 -1.79 -13.06
N LYS A 185 -1.19 -1.62 -13.29
CA LYS A 185 -1.71 -0.79 -14.39
C LYS A 185 -1.34 0.68 -14.24
N SER A 186 -1.12 1.18 -13.04
CA SER A 186 -0.71 2.56 -12.79
C SER A 186 0.66 2.90 -13.40
N LYS A 187 1.52 1.87 -13.61
CA LYS A 187 2.91 2.01 -14.11
C LYS A 187 3.75 3.00 -13.29
N SER A 188 3.32 3.34 -12.09
CA SER A 188 4.04 4.27 -11.23
C SER A 188 5.35 3.65 -10.76
N LYS A 189 6.43 4.45 -10.81
CA LYS A 189 7.76 4.10 -10.29
C LYS A 189 8.01 4.65 -8.89
N GLU A 190 7.03 5.30 -8.28
CA GLU A 190 7.13 5.84 -6.94
C GLU A 190 7.34 4.72 -5.91
N ALA A 191 8.24 4.95 -4.95
CA ALA A 191 8.64 3.92 -3.98
C ALA A 191 7.46 3.35 -3.18
N HIS A 192 6.49 4.20 -2.81
CA HIS A 192 5.30 3.77 -2.09
C HIS A 192 4.40 2.87 -2.93
N MET A 193 4.29 3.10 -4.24
CA MET A 193 3.51 2.26 -5.15
C MET A 193 4.18 0.89 -5.38
N GLN A 194 5.52 0.88 -5.48
CA GLN A 194 6.29 -0.36 -5.58
C GLN A 194 6.17 -1.19 -4.29
N ALA A 195 6.25 -0.55 -3.12
CA ALA A 195 6.02 -1.20 -1.84
C ALA A 195 4.60 -1.79 -1.76
N SER A 196 3.58 -1.04 -2.19
CA SER A 196 2.20 -1.50 -2.24
C SER A 196 2.02 -2.77 -3.09
N MET A 197 2.66 -2.82 -4.27
CA MET A 197 2.63 -4.01 -5.12
C MET A 197 3.26 -5.24 -4.45
N ILE A 198 4.37 -5.06 -3.72
CA ILE A 198 5.03 -6.16 -3.00
C ILE A 198 4.12 -6.69 -1.89
N PHE A 199 3.49 -5.82 -1.10
CA PHE A 199 2.60 -6.22 -0.01
C PHE A 199 1.38 -6.97 -0.56
N THR A 200 0.64 -6.39 -1.51
CA THR A 200 -0.51 -7.05 -2.13
C THR A 200 -0.14 -8.38 -2.83
N SER A 201 1.09 -8.50 -3.33
CA SER A 201 1.61 -9.76 -3.89
C SER A 201 1.79 -10.85 -2.80
N ASN A 202 2.19 -10.45 -1.59
CA ASN A 202 2.29 -11.35 -0.44
C ASN A 202 0.90 -11.83 0.01
N ASP A 203 -0.10 -10.94 0.06
CA ASP A 203 -1.48 -11.31 0.41
C ASP A 203 -2.04 -12.40 -0.52
N VAL A 204 -1.76 -12.30 -1.82
CA VAL A 204 -2.13 -13.34 -2.78
C VAL A 204 -1.54 -14.70 -2.39
N ILE A 205 -0.28 -14.74 -1.95
CA ILE A 205 0.38 -15.96 -1.51
C ILE A 205 -0.22 -16.48 -0.20
N VAL A 206 -0.50 -15.59 0.75
CA VAL A 206 -1.13 -15.94 2.03
C VAL A 206 -2.51 -16.53 1.82
N ASN A 207 -3.35 -15.89 1.01
CA ASN A 207 -4.69 -16.39 0.69
C ASN A 207 -4.64 -17.79 0.07
N ILE A 208 -3.71 -18.04 -0.87
CA ILE A 208 -3.51 -19.39 -1.42
C ILE A 208 -3.13 -20.36 -0.31
N GLY A 209 -2.27 -19.96 0.62
CA GLY A 209 -1.89 -20.75 1.78
C GLY A 209 -3.08 -21.15 2.65
N VAL A 210 -3.99 -20.20 2.95
CA VAL A 210 -5.20 -20.46 3.73
C VAL A 210 -6.18 -21.37 2.98
N ILE A 211 -6.32 -21.24 1.64
CA ILE A 211 -7.12 -22.13 0.81
C ILE A 211 -6.56 -23.57 0.89
N VAL A 212 -5.25 -23.74 0.74
CA VAL A 212 -4.60 -25.05 0.84
C VAL A 212 -4.79 -25.63 2.25
N ALA A 213 -4.62 -24.82 3.30
CA ALA A 213 -4.88 -25.24 4.67
C ALA A 213 -6.33 -25.72 4.86
N GLY A 214 -7.32 -24.99 4.31
CA GLY A 214 -8.72 -25.40 4.33
C GLY A 214 -8.96 -26.75 3.66
N GLY A 215 -8.34 -26.98 2.49
CA GLY A 215 -8.37 -28.28 1.82
C GLY A 215 -7.74 -29.40 2.68
N LEU A 216 -6.62 -29.14 3.34
CA LEU A 216 -5.97 -30.09 4.23
C LEU A 216 -6.80 -30.35 5.50
N VAL A 217 -7.45 -29.33 6.06
CA VAL A 217 -8.40 -29.48 7.19
C VAL A 217 -9.53 -30.44 6.82
N TYR A 218 -10.08 -30.29 5.60
CA TYR A 218 -11.11 -31.21 5.09
C TYR A 218 -10.60 -32.66 4.99
N LEU A 219 -9.41 -32.85 4.42
CA LEU A 219 -8.85 -34.18 4.21
C LEU A 219 -8.39 -34.88 5.51
N THR A 220 -7.84 -34.11 6.46
CA THR A 220 -7.24 -34.65 7.70
C THR A 220 -8.19 -34.62 8.88
N THR A 221 -9.31 -33.92 8.78
CA THR A 221 -10.23 -33.64 9.91
C THR A 221 -9.48 -33.10 11.14
N SER A 222 -8.46 -32.29 10.90
CA SER A 222 -7.56 -31.76 11.93
C SER A 222 -7.42 -30.26 11.82
N LYS A 223 -7.24 -29.59 12.95
CA LYS A 223 -6.94 -28.14 13.01
C LYS A 223 -5.47 -27.81 12.71
N LEU A 224 -4.57 -28.79 12.67
CA LEU A 224 -3.14 -28.56 12.51
C LEU A 224 -2.75 -27.76 11.24
N PRO A 225 -3.32 -28.04 10.04
CA PRO A 225 -2.98 -27.28 8.84
C PRO A 225 -3.29 -25.78 8.99
N ASP A 226 -4.44 -25.46 9.56
CA ASP A 226 -4.85 -24.07 9.82
C ASP A 226 -3.92 -23.37 10.83
N LEU A 227 -3.56 -24.05 11.92
CA LEU A 227 -2.65 -23.52 12.93
C LEU A 227 -1.24 -23.30 12.38
N ILE A 228 -0.75 -24.19 11.51
CA ILE A 228 0.56 -24.04 10.87
C ILE A 228 0.56 -22.80 9.96
N ILE A 229 -0.43 -22.69 9.08
CA ILE A 229 -0.54 -21.53 8.19
C ILE A 229 -0.73 -20.25 9.00
N GLY A 230 -1.63 -20.21 9.98
CA GLY A 230 -1.81 -19.06 10.85
C GLY A 230 -0.51 -18.64 11.56
N THR A 231 0.27 -19.62 12.04
CA THR A 231 1.59 -19.35 12.64
C THR A 231 2.55 -18.68 11.64
N LEU A 232 2.64 -19.22 10.42
CA LEU A 232 3.50 -18.65 9.37
C LEU A 232 3.10 -17.22 9.02
N VAL A 233 1.80 -16.97 8.85
CA VAL A 233 1.28 -15.63 8.56
C VAL A 233 1.56 -14.68 9.73
N PHE A 234 1.34 -15.07 11.00
CA PHE A 234 1.69 -14.22 12.15
C PHE A 234 3.18 -13.86 12.21
N VAL A 235 4.08 -14.75 11.77
CA VAL A 235 5.51 -14.41 11.64
C VAL A 235 5.72 -13.34 10.57
N ILE A 236 5.03 -13.44 9.43
CA ILE A 236 5.11 -12.46 8.34
C ILE A 236 4.60 -11.10 8.83
N VAL A 237 3.41 -11.07 9.43
CA VAL A 237 2.78 -9.85 9.99
C VAL A 237 3.66 -9.21 11.06
N GLY A 238 4.25 -10.01 11.95
CA GLY A 238 5.17 -9.54 12.97
C GLY A 238 6.41 -8.86 12.37
N ARG A 239 7.00 -9.45 11.32
CA ARG A 239 8.11 -8.82 10.59
C ARG A 239 7.68 -7.50 9.93
N GLY A 240 6.48 -7.45 9.36
CA GLY A 240 5.88 -6.22 8.81
C GLY A 240 5.75 -5.11 9.86
N ALA A 241 5.22 -5.45 11.05
CA ALA A 241 5.10 -4.52 12.16
C ALA A 241 6.46 -3.94 12.62
N PHE A 242 7.49 -4.78 12.71
CA PHE A 242 8.85 -4.30 12.99
C PHE A 242 9.39 -3.36 11.93
N LYS A 243 9.11 -3.63 10.64
CA LYS A 243 9.50 -2.76 9.54
C LYS A 243 8.81 -1.39 9.61
N ILE A 244 7.51 -1.37 9.94
CA ILE A 244 6.76 -0.12 10.17
C ILE A 244 7.39 0.70 11.31
N LEU A 245 7.78 0.04 12.41
CA LEU A 245 8.46 0.70 13.53
C LEU A 245 9.84 1.25 13.17
N GLN A 246 10.58 0.61 12.26
CA GLN A 246 11.85 1.11 11.76
C GLN A 246 11.68 2.37 10.90
N LEU A 247 10.63 2.44 10.09
CA LEU A 247 10.31 3.61 9.27
C LEU A 247 9.84 4.83 10.11
N SER A 248 9.52 4.60 11.38
CA SER A 248 9.06 5.64 12.32
C SER A 248 10.19 6.28 13.15
N LYS A 249 11.43 5.85 12.95
CA LYS A 249 12.62 6.45 13.58
C LYS A 249 13.20 7.53 12.70
#